data_14150d17986f208df26271b89266bcff
#
_entry.id   14150d17986f208df26271b89266bcff
#
_cell.length_a   1.000
_cell.length_b   1.000
_cell.length_c   1.000
_cell.angle_alpha   90.00
_cell.angle_beta   90.00
_cell.angle_gamma   90.00
#
_symmetry.space_group_name_H-M   'P 1'
#
loop_
_entity.id
_entity.type
_entity.pdbx_description
1 polymer ?
#
loop_
_entity_poly.entity_id
_entity_poly.type
_entity_poly.pdbx_seq_one_letter_code
_entity_poly.pdbx_strand_id
1 'polypeptide(L)'
;MRKIKKFKIPIYSYEILRKSRKAGADLGSVGLDNDRDFKEYVSQLASAIEPAVVFGYFPTDDPDTAVLSYRDKKPLTIAMLTLGNAIYEKTCDETDEARKTVIITAVSVFAASATKVISDIASQEAIPEGFELSEPFYIYSCPEQTRLSINAGKKDNSSMPLFSIEQEEERNDLNDQEMTLYRDDLTRALFRRLEAGKIGMSLDGNSIMPKYSSIFAFEWIVRKNRQNR
;
A
#
# COMPACT_ATOMS: atom_id res chain seq x y z
N MET A 1 7.09 11.03 -14.20
CA MET A 1 5.83 10.84 -13.45
C MET A 1 4.79 10.19 -14.35
N ARG A 2 4.17 9.09 -13.90
CA ARG A 2 3.08 8.39 -14.59
C ARG A 2 1.83 8.38 -13.73
N LYS A 3 0.69 8.45 -14.38
CA LYS A 3 -0.63 8.39 -13.75
C LYS A 3 -1.49 7.36 -14.45
N ILE A 4 -2.09 6.46 -13.68
CA ILE A 4 -3.00 5.44 -14.19
C ILE A 4 -4.27 5.46 -13.33
N LYS A 5 -5.42 5.48 -13.97
CA LYS A 5 -6.74 5.46 -13.31
C LYS A 5 -7.55 4.27 -13.80
N LYS A 6 -8.39 3.72 -12.92
CA LYS A 6 -9.33 2.63 -13.23
C LYS A 6 -8.64 1.43 -13.87
N PHE A 7 -7.46 1.07 -13.37
CA PHE A 7 -6.77 -0.14 -13.84
C PHE A 7 -7.37 -1.40 -13.18
N LYS A 8 -7.27 -2.52 -13.87
CA LYS A 8 -7.78 -3.78 -13.37
C LYS A 8 -6.84 -4.34 -12.30
N ILE A 9 -7.40 -4.71 -11.17
CA ILE A 9 -6.71 -5.42 -10.09
C ILE A 9 -7.15 -6.88 -10.11
N PRO A 10 -6.23 -7.86 -10.02
CA PRO A 10 -6.58 -9.26 -9.84
C PRO A 10 -7.34 -9.46 -8.53
N ILE A 11 -8.45 -10.22 -8.58
CA ILE A 11 -9.30 -10.50 -7.43
C ILE A 11 -9.03 -11.92 -6.95
N TYR A 12 -8.48 -12.05 -5.75
CA TYR A 12 -8.14 -13.34 -5.14
C TYR A 12 -9.16 -13.70 -4.04
N SER A 13 -10.38 -14.08 -4.42
CA SER A 13 -11.49 -14.39 -3.49
C SER A 13 -11.10 -15.45 -2.45
N TYR A 14 -10.35 -16.48 -2.84
CA TYR A 14 -9.88 -17.51 -1.91
C TYR A 14 -8.92 -16.95 -0.86
N GLU A 15 -8.05 -16.02 -1.22
CA GLU A 15 -7.15 -15.37 -0.25
C GLU A 15 -7.94 -14.52 0.73
N ILE A 16 -8.94 -13.78 0.24
CA ILE A 16 -9.82 -12.97 1.08
C ILE A 16 -10.56 -13.88 2.06
N LEU A 17 -11.15 -14.99 1.59
CA LEU A 17 -11.84 -15.98 2.42
C LEU A 17 -10.93 -16.51 3.54
N ARG A 18 -9.74 -16.96 3.17
CA ARG A 18 -8.74 -17.50 4.13
C ARG A 18 -8.35 -16.47 5.19
N LYS A 19 -8.08 -15.24 4.76
CA LYS A 19 -7.68 -14.14 5.67
C LYS A 19 -8.84 -13.70 6.56
N SER A 20 -10.09 -13.63 6.05
CA SER A 20 -11.28 -13.28 6.83
C SER A 20 -11.55 -14.30 7.94
N ARG A 21 -11.45 -15.59 7.62
CA ARG A 21 -11.56 -16.67 8.64
C ARG A 21 -10.45 -16.56 9.69
N LYS A 22 -9.22 -16.28 9.27
CA LYS A 22 -8.10 -16.07 10.21
C LYS A 22 -8.29 -14.83 11.09
N ALA A 23 -8.95 -13.80 10.58
CA ALA A 23 -9.30 -12.58 11.33
C ALA A 23 -10.51 -12.77 12.26
N GLY A 24 -11.11 -13.98 12.30
CA GLY A 24 -12.21 -14.32 13.19
C GLY A 24 -13.59 -13.94 12.67
N ALA A 25 -13.77 -13.68 11.37
CA ALA A 25 -15.07 -13.40 10.80
C ALA A 25 -15.97 -14.67 10.86
N ASP A 26 -17.13 -14.55 11.51
CA ASP A 26 -18.18 -15.59 11.47
C ASP A 26 -18.98 -15.47 10.17
N LEU A 27 -18.51 -16.18 9.15
CA LEU A 27 -19.10 -16.14 7.81
C LEU A 27 -20.49 -16.81 7.77
N GLY A 28 -20.77 -17.75 8.67
CA GLY A 28 -22.07 -18.42 8.77
C GLY A 28 -23.16 -17.47 9.22
N SER A 29 -22.90 -16.61 10.19
CA SER A 29 -23.86 -15.64 10.72
C SER A 29 -24.36 -14.64 9.66
N VAL A 30 -23.58 -14.42 8.62
CA VAL A 30 -23.85 -13.41 7.56
C VAL A 30 -24.18 -14.04 6.20
N GLY A 31 -24.34 -15.37 6.14
CA GLY A 31 -24.69 -16.10 4.91
C GLY A 31 -23.57 -16.14 3.86
N LEU A 32 -22.29 -16.05 4.29
CA LEU A 32 -21.12 -16.07 3.43
C LEU A 32 -20.25 -17.33 3.62
N ASP A 33 -20.83 -18.40 4.16
CA ASP A 33 -20.16 -19.66 4.47
C ASP A 33 -19.90 -20.53 3.23
N ASN A 34 -20.70 -20.39 2.17
CA ASN A 34 -20.49 -21.08 0.93
C ASN A 34 -19.67 -20.28 -0.09
N ASP A 35 -18.92 -20.99 -0.95
CA ASP A 35 -17.99 -20.39 -1.91
C ASP A 35 -18.67 -19.48 -2.95
N ARG A 36 -19.91 -19.77 -3.33
CA ARG A 36 -20.62 -19.01 -4.35
C ARG A 36 -21.00 -17.63 -3.82
N ASP A 37 -21.67 -17.58 -2.68
CA ASP A 37 -22.17 -16.34 -2.08
C ASP A 37 -21.00 -15.47 -1.63
N PHE A 38 -19.92 -16.09 -1.12
CA PHE A 38 -18.69 -15.37 -0.81
C PHE A 38 -18.05 -14.71 -2.04
N LYS A 39 -17.92 -15.45 -3.15
CA LYS A 39 -17.37 -14.91 -4.40
C LYS A 39 -18.24 -13.80 -4.97
N GLU A 40 -19.56 -13.94 -4.90
CA GLU A 40 -20.48 -12.91 -5.34
C GLU A 40 -20.33 -11.65 -4.48
N TYR A 41 -20.28 -11.79 -3.16
CA TYR A 41 -20.03 -10.66 -2.26
C TYR A 41 -18.69 -9.96 -2.53
N VAL A 42 -17.60 -10.72 -2.69
CA VAL A 42 -16.29 -10.15 -3.05
C VAL A 42 -16.34 -9.45 -4.40
N SER A 43 -17.08 -9.97 -5.38
CA SER A 43 -17.28 -9.30 -6.68
C SER A 43 -18.01 -7.97 -6.54
N GLN A 44 -19.01 -7.88 -5.66
CA GLN A 44 -19.71 -6.64 -5.34
C GLN A 44 -18.75 -5.63 -4.66
N LEU A 45 -17.87 -6.06 -3.76
CA LEU A 45 -16.85 -5.22 -3.18
C LEU A 45 -15.86 -4.71 -4.23
N ALA A 46 -15.43 -5.59 -5.14
CA ALA A 46 -14.53 -5.25 -6.23
C ALA A 46 -15.12 -4.22 -7.21
N SER A 47 -16.44 -4.20 -7.38
CA SER A 47 -17.13 -3.19 -8.21
C SER A 47 -17.15 -1.80 -7.57
N ALA A 48 -16.95 -1.72 -6.25
CA ALA A 48 -16.91 -0.45 -5.51
C ALA A 48 -15.50 0.17 -5.45
N ILE A 49 -14.46 -0.52 -5.91
CA ILE A 49 -13.11 0.07 -5.95
C ILE A 49 -12.88 0.86 -7.24
N GLU A 50 -12.26 2.02 -7.09
CA GLU A 50 -11.80 2.87 -8.19
C GLU A 50 -10.29 3.08 -8.07
N PRO A 51 -9.47 2.06 -8.41
CA PRO A 51 -8.04 2.13 -8.21
C PRO A 51 -7.41 3.21 -9.08
N ALA A 52 -6.62 4.06 -8.47
CA ALA A 52 -5.83 5.07 -9.16
C ALA A 52 -4.45 5.17 -8.52
N VAL A 53 -3.43 5.36 -9.35
CA VAL A 53 -2.04 5.48 -8.92
C VAL A 53 -1.36 6.63 -9.64
N VAL A 54 -0.48 7.29 -8.94
CA VAL A 54 0.55 8.17 -9.50
C VAL A 54 1.89 7.72 -8.95
N PHE A 55 2.89 7.62 -9.81
CA PHE A 55 4.24 7.28 -9.39
C PHE A 55 5.30 8.01 -10.22
N GLY A 56 6.50 8.11 -9.67
CA GLY A 56 7.61 8.77 -10.31
C GLY A 56 8.96 8.25 -9.81
N TYR A 57 9.99 8.49 -10.62
CA TYR A 57 11.38 8.24 -10.28
C TYR A 57 11.94 9.41 -9.47
N PHE A 58 12.73 9.11 -8.46
CA PHE A 58 13.43 10.04 -7.59
C PHE A 58 14.92 9.64 -7.55
N PRO A 59 15.83 10.51 -8.00
CA PRO A 59 17.27 10.23 -7.97
C PRO A 59 17.80 10.20 -6.53
N THR A 60 19.01 9.70 -6.36
CA THR A 60 19.68 9.54 -5.05
C THR A 60 19.94 10.84 -4.30
N ASP A 61 20.05 11.94 -5.01
CA ASP A 61 20.32 13.29 -4.48
C ASP A 61 19.08 14.16 -4.37
N ASP A 62 17.91 13.54 -4.51
CA ASP A 62 16.64 14.24 -4.43
C ASP A 62 16.37 14.76 -3.01
N PRO A 63 16.21 16.10 -2.84
CA PRO A 63 16.07 16.69 -1.52
C PRO A 63 14.82 16.26 -0.76
N ASP A 64 13.72 15.95 -1.48
CA ASP A 64 12.47 15.56 -0.86
C ASP A 64 12.50 14.10 -0.35
N THR A 65 13.42 13.28 -0.89
CA THR A 65 13.53 11.86 -0.55
C THR A 65 14.82 11.49 0.15
N ALA A 66 15.68 12.45 0.42
CA ALA A 66 16.97 12.23 1.10
C ALA A 66 16.84 11.47 2.43
N VAL A 67 15.70 11.66 3.12
CA VAL A 67 15.32 10.97 4.36
C VAL A 67 15.04 9.48 4.16
N LEU A 68 14.50 9.10 3.00
CA LEU A 68 14.11 7.71 2.72
C LEU A 68 15.30 6.84 2.33
N SER A 69 16.37 7.44 1.82
CA SER A 69 17.57 6.74 1.34
C SER A 69 18.70 6.70 2.38
N TYR A 70 18.35 6.34 3.62
CA TYR A 70 19.21 6.51 4.79
C TYR A 70 20.53 5.74 4.76
N ARG A 71 20.63 4.57 4.14
CA ARG A 71 21.87 3.76 4.17
C ARG A 71 22.67 3.76 2.86
N ASP A 72 22.03 3.59 1.74
CA ASP A 72 22.74 3.26 0.49
C ASP A 72 22.53 4.29 -0.64
N LYS A 73 21.82 5.38 -0.39
CA LYS A 73 21.51 6.43 -1.39
C LYS A 73 21.13 5.85 -2.76
N LYS A 74 20.13 4.97 -2.78
CA LYS A 74 19.62 4.38 -4.03
C LYS A 74 18.52 5.24 -4.64
N PRO A 75 18.41 5.28 -5.97
CA PRO A 75 17.24 5.88 -6.60
C PRO A 75 15.97 5.14 -6.19
N LEU A 76 14.86 5.87 -6.13
CA LEU A 76 13.57 5.34 -5.71
C LEU A 76 12.51 5.52 -6.81
N THR A 77 11.61 4.57 -6.93
CA THR A 77 10.28 4.82 -7.50
C THR A 77 9.31 4.96 -6.34
N ILE A 78 8.66 6.11 -6.21
CA ILE A 78 7.65 6.34 -5.19
C ILE A 78 6.29 6.39 -5.83
N ALA A 79 5.32 5.69 -5.23
CA ALA A 79 3.96 5.58 -5.70
C ALA A 79 2.95 5.98 -4.63
N MET A 80 1.90 6.65 -5.07
CA MET A 80 0.69 6.93 -4.29
C MET A 80 -0.48 6.20 -4.91
N LEU A 81 -1.12 5.35 -4.16
CA LEU A 81 -2.24 4.50 -4.57
C LEU A 81 -3.47 4.84 -3.75
N THR A 82 -4.62 4.92 -4.41
CA THR A 82 -5.93 4.92 -3.75
C THR A 82 -6.84 3.84 -4.35
N LEU A 83 -7.71 3.27 -3.52
CA LEU A 83 -8.79 2.37 -3.96
C LEU A 83 -10.12 3.11 -4.17
N GLY A 84 -10.15 4.44 -4.00
CA GLY A 84 -11.35 5.25 -4.10
C GLY A 84 -12.12 5.37 -2.78
N ASN A 85 -13.17 6.21 -2.78
CA ASN A 85 -13.95 6.51 -1.58
C ASN A 85 -15.10 5.53 -1.35
N ALA A 86 -15.72 5.01 -2.41
CA ALA A 86 -16.91 4.19 -2.31
C ALA A 86 -16.72 2.90 -1.47
N ILE A 87 -15.53 2.28 -1.51
CA ILE A 87 -15.24 1.11 -0.66
C ILE A 87 -15.08 1.51 0.81
N TYR A 88 -14.59 2.71 1.11
CA TYR A 88 -14.51 3.23 2.47
C TYR A 88 -15.92 3.53 3.02
N GLU A 89 -16.78 4.18 2.24
CA GLU A 89 -18.18 4.42 2.60
C GLU A 89 -18.90 3.11 2.90
N LYS A 90 -18.76 2.08 2.06
CA LYS A 90 -19.29 0.74 2.34
C LYS A 90 -18.80 0.17 3.67
N THR A 91 -17.56 0.42 4.06
CA THR A 91 -17.04 -0.04 5.35
C THR A 91 -17.65 0.72 6.51
N CYS A 92 -17.89 2.03 6.35
CA CYS A 92 -18.53 2.87 7.38
C CYS A 92 -20.02 2.53 7.57
N ASP A 93 -20.71 2.23 6.47
CA ASP A 93 -22.14 1.90 6.47
C ASP A 93 -22.42 0.47 6.94
N GLU A 94 -21.42 -0.42 6.92
CA GLU A 94 -21.58 -1.80 7.37
C GLU A 94 -21.69 -1.86 8.90
N THR A 95 -22.78 -2.41 9.37
CA THR A 95 -23.08 -2.56 10.81
C THR A 95 -22.71 -3.93 11.35
N ASP A 96 -22.63 -4.94 10.48
CA ASP A 96 -22.25 -6.29 10.86
C ASP A 96 -20.73 -6.46 10.93
N GLU A 97 -20.21 -6.83 12.09
CA GLU A 97 -18.78 -6.93 12.33
C GLU A 97 -18.09 -8.04 11.49
N ALA A 98 -18.79 -9.13 11.17
CA ALA A 98 -18.24 -10.18 10.33
C ALA A 98 -18.10 -9.70 8.87
N ARG A 99 -19.12 -9.03 8.33
CA ARG A 99 -19.04 -8.40 6.99
C ARG A 99 -18.02 -7.31 6.94
N LYS A 100 -17.95 -6.46 7.95
CA LYS A 100 -16.94 -5.40 8.07
C LYS A 100 -15.52 -5.97 8.06
N THR A 101 -15.29 -7.07 8.77
CA THR A 101 -14.02 -7.80 8.74
C THR A 101 -13.70 -8.33 7.35
N VAL A 102 -14.70 -8.84 6.61
CA VAL A 102 -14.51 -9.26 5.22
C VAL A 102 -14.14 -8.08 4.32
N ILE A 103 -14.82 -6.93 4.46
CA ILE A 103 -14.53 -5.73 3.66
C ILE A 103 -13.08 -5.25 3.92
N ILE A 104 -12.68 -5.10 5.18
CA ILE A 104 -11.32 -4.66 5.55
C ILE A 104 -10.27 -5.64 5.00
N THR A 105 -10.55 -6.95 5.11
CA THR A 105 -9.68 -7.98 4.56
C THR A 105 -9.58 -7.90 3.04
N ALA A 106 -10.70 -7.69 2.35
CA ALA A 106 -10.74 -7.52 0.90
C ALA A 106 -9.95 -6.30 0.45
N VAL A 107 -10.11 -5.16 1.14
CA VAL A 107 -9.33 -3.92 0.90
C VAL A 107 -7.82 -4.18 1.01
N SER A 108 -7.38 -4.91 2.05
CA SER A 108 -5.97 -5.28 2.21
C SER A 108 -5.44 -6.11 1.04
N VAL A 109 -6.23 -7.10 0.57
CA VAL A 109 -5.85 -7.94 -0.58
C VAL A 109 -5.86 -7.14 -1.87
N PHE A 110 -6.85 -6.26 -2.09
CA PHE A 110 -6.90 -5.39 -3.26
C PHE A 110 -5.72 -4.41 -3.32
N ALA A 111 -5.36 -3.80 -2.19
CA ALA A 111 -4.21 -2.91 -2.12
C ALA A 111 -2.90 -3.65 -2.44
N ALA A 112 -2.68 -4.84 -1.86
CA ALA A 112 -1.51 -5.66 -2.15
C ALA A 112 -1.45 -6.07 -3.63
N SER A 113 -2.59 -6.46 -4.22
CA SER A 113 -2.68 -6.80 -5.64
C SER A 113 -2.40 -5.60 -6.54
N ALA A 114 -2.90 -4.42 -6.16
CA ALA A 114 -2.62 -3.17 -6.87
C ALA A 114 -1.13 -2.80 -6.80
N THR A 115 -0.52 -2.90 -5.61
CA THR A 115 0.92 -2.65 -5.43
C THR A 115 1.76 -3.57 -6.32
N LYS A 116 1.38 -4.84 -6.45
CA LYS A 116 2.06 -5.79 -7.34
C LYS A 116 1.96 -5.37 -8.82
N VAL A 117 0.77 -4.96 -9.28
CA VAL A 117 0.60 -4.45 -10.65
C VAL A 117 1.48 -3.23 -10.90
N ILE A 118 1.59 -2.33 -9.91
CA ILE A 118 2.44 -1.14 -10.03
C ILE A 118 3.91 -1.53 -10.05
N SER A 119 4.34 -2.49 -9.22
CA SER A 119 5.69 -3.05 -9.23
C SER A 119 6.05 -3.62 -10.60
N ASP A 120 5.15 -4.39 -11.22
CA ASP A 120 5.36 -4.96 -12.56
C ASP A 120 5.54 -3.86 -13.62
N ILE A 121 4.73 -2.79 -13.56
CA ILE A 121 4.82 -1.65 -14.48
C ILE A 121 6.12 -0.87 -14.27
N ALA A 122 6.49 -0.57 -13.03
CA ALA A 122 7.71 0.16 -12.70
C ALA A 122 8.97 -0.66 -13.05
N SER A 123 8.91 -2.00 -12.87
CA SER A 123 10.00 -2.90 -13.28
C SER A 123 10.27 -2.87 -14.77
N GLN A 124 9.23 -2.67 -15.61
CA GLN A 124 9.41 -2.51 -17.05
C GLN A 124 10.21 -1.25 -17.42
N GLU A 125 10.23 -0.25 -16.55
CA GLU A 125 11.07 0.95 -16.71
C GLU A 125 12.48 0.74 -16.18
N ALA A 126 12.66 0.01 -15.08
CA ALA A 126 13.96 -0.22 -14.44
C ALA A 126 14.84 -1.24 -15.21
N ILE A 127 14.23 -2.30 -15.76
CA ILE A 127 14.95 -3.39 -16.44
C ILE A 127 15.82 -2.92 -17.61
N PRO A 128 15.34 -2.08 -18.56
CA PRO A 128 16.15 -1.56 -19.65
C PRO A 128 17.37 -0.73 -19.19
N GLU A 129 17.24 -0.07 -18.04
CA GLU A 129 18.32 0.73 -17.43
C GLU A 129 19.32 -0.13 -16.63
N GLY A 130 19.15 -1.46 -16.60
CA GLY A 130 20.05 -2.38 -15.91
C GLY A 130 19.76 -2.56 -14.42
N PHE A 131 18.57 -2.18 -13.97
CA PHE A 131 18.15 -2.29 -12.58
C PHE A 131 17.02 -3.32 -12.40
N GLU A 132 16.84 -3.76 -11.16
CA GLU A 132 15.65 -4.44 -10.66
C GLU A 132 15.10 -3.64 -9.48
N LEU A 133 13.81 -3.81 -9.20
CA LEU A 133 13.19 -3.15 -8.06
C LEU A 133 13.23 -4.05 -6.83
N SER A 134 13.41 -3.43 -5.66
CA SER A 134 13.23 -4.10 -4.36
C SER A 134 11.77 -4.50 -4.14
N GLU A 135 11.51 -5.29 -3.10
CA GLU A 135 10.18 -5.38 -2.52
C GLU A 135 9.71 -3.97 -2.08
N PRO A 136 8.40 -3.69 -2.17
CA PRO A 136 7.86 -2.40 -1.77
C PRO A 136 8.01 -2.19 -0.26
N PHE A 137 8.43 -1.00 0.14
CA PHE A 137 8.33 -0.55 1.52
C PHE A 137 7.33 0.60 1.64
N TYR A 138 6.56 0.61 2.73
CA TYR A 138 5.48 1.57 2.90
C TYR A 138 5.94 2.78 3.70
N ILE A 139 5.73 3.98 3.13
CA ILE A 139 5.92 5.28 3.79
C ILE A 139 4.66 5.62 4.59
N TYR A 140 3.49 5.30 4.01
CA TYR A 140 2.19 5.44 4.64
C TYR A 140 1.29 4.29 4.23
N SER A 141 0.63 3.69 5.19
CA SER A 141 -0.44 2.71 4.96
C SER A 141 -1.61 3.02 5.89
N CYS A 142 -2.81 2.72 5.42
CA CYS A 142 -4.01 2.84 6.25
C CYS A 142 -3.89 1.93 7.50
N PRO A 143 -4.21 2.42 8.71
CA PRO A 143 -4.08 1.64 9.94
C PRO A 143 -4.81 0.30 9.93
N GLU A 144 -5.96 0.21 9.26
CA GLU A 144 -6.72 -1.03 9.14
C GLU A 144 -5.97 -2.09 8.31
N GLN A 145 -5.22 -1.67 7.30
CA GLN A 145 -4.38 -2.57 6.49
C GLN A 145 -3.22 -3.12 7.31
N THR A 146 -2.62 -2.28 8.15
CA THR A 146 -1.49 -2.64 9.02
C THR A 146 -1.90 -3.65 10.09
N ARG A 147 -3.06 -3.47 10.74
CA ARG A 147 -3.55 -4.38 11.80
C ARG A 147 -3.75 -5.81 11.32
N LEU A 148 -4.22 -6.01 10.09
CA LEU A 148 -4.41 -7.35 9.52
C LEU A 148 -3.09 -8.05 9.20
N SER A 149 -2.05 -7.30 8.85
CA SER A 149 -0.71 -7.85 8.59
C SER A 149 -0.05 -8.35 9.87
N ILE A 150 -0.17 -7.63 10.98
CA ILE A 150 0.37 -8.01 12.30
C ILE A 150 -0.32 -9.28 12.82
N ASN A 151 -1.64 -9.36 12.74
CA ASN A 151 -2.41 -10.54 13.18
C ASN A 151 -2.18 -11.78 12.32
N ALA A 152 -1.60 -11.62 11.13
CA ALA A 152 -1.29 -12.74 10.24
C ALA A 152 -0.03 -13.53 10.65
N GLY A 153 0.72 -13.12 11.68
CA GLY A 153 1.84 -13.88 12.25
C GLY A 153 3.05 -14.03 11.34
N LYS A 154 3.11 -13.28 10.24
CA LYS A 154 4.33 -13.14 9.45
C LYS A 154 4.97 -11.80 9.80
N LYS A 155 6.17 -11.86 10.38
CA LYS A 155 7.12 -10.75 10.38
C LYS A 155 7.67 -10.60 8.95
N ASP A 156 6.81 -10.25 8.00
CA ASP A 156 7.28 -9.79 6.70
C ASP A 156 7.63 -8.31 6.88
N ASN A 157 8.92 -8.04 7.06
CA ASN A 157 9.48 -6.68 7.15
C ASN A 157 9.11 -5.79 5.93
N SER A 158 8.61 -6.38 4.84
CA SER A 158 8.17 -5.68 3.63
C SER A 158 6.83 -4.96 3.75
N SER A 159 5.99 -5.30 4.74
CA SER A 159 4.66 -4.70 4.93
C SER A 159 4.57 -3.71 6.08
N MET A 160 5.68 -3.46 6.80
CA MET A 160 5.71 -2.47 7.85
C MET A 160 6.01 -1.07 7.28
N PRO A 161 5.33 -0.01 7.78
CA PRO A 161 5.73 1.36 7.46
C PRO A 161 7.19 1.59 7.82
N LEU A 162 7.93 2.35 7.02
CA LEU A 162 9.34 2.69 7.22
C LEU A 162 9.64 3.24 8.63
N PHE A 163 8.62 3.70 9.34
CA PHE A 163 8.66 4.29 10.67
C PHE A 163 8.02 3.39 11.74
N SER A 164 7.96 2.06 11.56
CA SER A 164 7.52 1.17 12.61
C SER A 164 8.62 0.95 13.66
N ILE A 165 8.18 0.78 14.90
CA ILE A 165 8.91 0.84 16.18
C ILE A 165 10.15 -0.09 16.26
N GLU A 166 10.27 -1.13 15.44
CA GLU A 166 11.38 -2.10 15.52
C GLU A 166 12.73 -1.60 14.90
N GLN A 167 12.76 -0.40 14.30
CA GLN A 167 14.01 0.24 13.84
C GLN A 167 14.53 1.31 14.82
N GLU A 168 13.93 1.43 16.01
CA GLU A 168 14.29 2.42 17.03
C GLU A 168 15.65 2.17 17.71
N GLU A 169 16.19 0.96 17.64
CA GLU A 169 17.45 0.66 18.35
C GLU A 169 18.69 1.38 17.80
N GLU A 170 18.64 1.93 16.57
CA GLU A 170 19.75 2.69 15.98
C GLU A 170 19.46 4.19 15.75
N ARG A 171 18.27 4.69 16.11
CA ARG A 171 17.84 6.10 15.92
C ARG A 171 17.62 6.85 17.23
N ASN A 172 18.48 6.62 18.20
CA ASN A 172 18.35 7.17 19.56
C ASN A 172 18.37 8.70 19.70
N ASP A 173 18.44 9.49 18.61
CA ASP A 173 18.60 10.94 18.71
C ASP A 173 17.40 11.78 18.28
N LEU A 174 16.32 11.20 17.73
CA LEU A 174 15.11 11.94 17.35
C LEU A 174 13.95 11.56 18.25
N ASN A 175 13.32 12.57 18.85
CA ASN A 175 12.14 12.40 19.68
C ASN A 175 10.89 12.10 18.78
N ASP A 176 9.87 11.41 19.29
CA ASP A 176 8.64 11.02 18.58
C ASP A 176 7.92 12.18 17.86
N GLN A 177 8.04 13.40 18.39
CA GLN A 177 7.45 14.60 17.80
C GLN A 177 8.20 15.04 16.53
N GLU A 178 9.51 14.95 16.53
CA GLU A 178 10.35 15.28 15.36
C GLU A 178 10.14 14.26 14.24
N MET A 179 10.01 12.98 14.58
CA MET A 179 9.70 11.91 13.61
C MET A 179 8.33 12.11 12.97
N THR A 180 7.33 12.54 13.74
CA THR A 180 5.99 12.81 13.22
C THR A 180 5.98 14.03 12.30
N LEU A 181 6.63 15.12 12.69
CA LEU A 181 6.79 16.31 11.85
C LEU A 181 7.49 16.00 10.53
N TYR A 182 8.55 15.20 10.59
CA TYR A 182 9.32 14.81 9.42
C TYR A 182 8.48 13.99 8.41
N ARG A 183 7.67 13.07 8.93
CA ARG A 183 6.75 12.27 8.11
C ARG A 183 5.70 13.13 7.43
N ASP A 184 5.17 14.12 8.13
CA ASP A 184 4.13 15.01 7.62
C ASP A 184 4.68 15.92 6.51
N ASP A 185 5.89 16.45 6.68
CA ASP A 185 6.55 17.28 5.67
C ASP A 185 6.91 16.49 4.41
N LEU A 186 7.44 15.27 4.58
CA LEU A 186 7.69 14.35 3.47
C LEU A 186 6.40 14.05 2.71
N THR A 187 5.33 13.70 3.43
CA THR A 187 4.04 13.41 2.81
C THR A 187 3.54 14.59 1.99
N ARG A 188 3.60 15.81 2.53
CA ARG A 188 3.20 17.04 1.81
C ARG A 188 4.07 17.31 0.58
N ALA A 189 5.38 17.11 0.68
CA ALA A 189 6.30 17.25 -0.44
C ALA A 189 5.95 16.26 -1.57
N LEU A 190 5.77 14.98 -1.23
CA LEU A 190 5.38 13.93 -2.17
C LEU A 190 4.02 14.20 -2.81
N PHE A 191 3.02 14.67 -2.04
CA PHE A 191 1.69 15.04 -2.56
C PHE A 191 1.77 16.12 -3.64
N ARG A 192 2.58 17.14 -3.41
CA ARG A 192 2.80 18.21 -4.40
C ARG A 192 3.53 17.70 -5.63
N ARG A 193 4.62 16.97 -5.42
CA ARG A 193 5.51 16.53 -6.49
C ARG A 193 4.87 15.47 -7.41
N LEU A 194 4.15 14.54 -6.84
CA LEU A 194 3.41 13.50 -7.58
C LEU A 194 2.01 13.98 -8.02
N GLU A 195 1.64 15.23 -7.68
CA GLU A 195 0.34 15.79 -8.05
C GLU A 195 -0.83 14.86 -7.64
N ALA A 196 -0.83 14.39 -6.38
CA ALA A 196 -1.76 13.39 -5.86
C ALA A 196 -3.24 13.74 -6.08
N GLY A 197 -3.58 15.03 -6.13
CA GLY A 197 -4.91 15.51 -6.49
C GLY A 197 -5.39 15.01 -7.86
N LYS A 198 -4.49 14.73 -8.80
CA LYS A 198 -4.86 14.20 -10.12
C LYS A 198 -5.44 12.80 -10.08
N ILE A 199 -5.23 12.04 -8.99
CA ILE A 199 -5.83 10.73 -8.74
C ILE A 199 -6.91 10.77 -7.66
N GLY A 200 -7.35 11.96 -7.26
CA GLY A 200 -8.40 12.13 -6.25
C GLY A 200 -7.93 11.98 -4.82
N MET A 201 -6.63 12.02 -4.56
CA MET A 201 -6.09 12.05 -3.20
C MET A 201 -5.94 13.48 -2.70
N SER A 202 -6.20 13.69 -1.42
CA SER A 202 -6.01 14.95 -0.71
C SER A 202 -5.49 14.72 0.70
N LEU A 203 -5.00 15.78 1.32
CA LEU A 203 -4.66 15.81 2.74
C LEU A 203 -5.74 16.56 3.50
N ASP A 204 -6.26 15.96 4.55
CA ASP A 204 -7.15 16.59 5.52
C ASP A 204 -6.42 16.57 6.88
N GLY A 205 -5.78 17.71 7.21
CA GLY A 205 -4.80 17.76 8.26
C GLY A 205 -3.63 16.79 7.97
N ASN A 206 -3.44 15.81 8.86
CA ASN A 206 -2.43 14.75 8.73
C ASN A 206 -3.00 13.44 8.17
N SER A 207 -4.26 13.44 7.77
CA SER A 207 -4.92 12.26 7.20
C SER A 207 -4.94 12.30 5.68
N ILE A 208 -4.64 11.16 5.06
CA ILE A 208 -4.77 10.99 3.62
C ILE A 208 -6.21 10.57 3.30
N MET A 209 -6.79 11.25 2.32
CA MET A 209 -8.10 10.92 1.77
C MET A 209 -7.97 10.53 0.30
N PRO A 210 -8.75 9.53 -0.19
CA PRO A 210 -9.60 8.61 0.58
C PRO A 210 -8.81 7.77 1.59
N LYS A 211 -9.48 7.27 2.65
CA LYS A 211 -8.81 6.54 3.75
C LYS A 211 -8.06 5.29 3.28
N TYR A 212 -8.59 4.56 2.30
CA TYR A 212 -7.91 3.38 1.75
C TYR A 212 -6.90 3.78 0.66
N SER A 213 -5.93 4.58 1.09
CA SER A 213 -4.80 5.02 0.28
C SER A 213 -3.48 4.63 0.93
N SER A 214 -2.44 4.50 0.12
CA SER A 214 -1.09 4.19 0.59
C SER A 214 -0.04 4.94 -0.21
N ILE A 215 1.11 5.17 0.43
CA ILE A 215 2.34 5.66 -0.19
C ILE A 215 3.40 4.60 0.03
N PHE A 216 4.04 4.15 -1.02
CA PHE A 216 5.09 3.14 -0.95
C PHE A 216 6.19 3.43 -1.97
N ALA A 217 7.35 2.84 -1.75
CA ALA A 217 8.50 3.02 -2.61
C ALA A 217 9.18 1.69 -2.92
N PHE A 218 9.94 1.70 -4.02
CA PHE A 218 10.83 0.63 -4.45
C PHE A 218 12.23 1.21 -4.63
N GLU A 219 13.27 0.55 -4.12
CA GLU A 219 14.65 0.88 -4.44
C GLU A 219 15.04 0.31 -5.80
N TRP A 220 15.85 1.05 -6.54
CA TRP A 220 16.49 0.56 -7.75
C TRP A 220 17.80 -0.14 -7.40
N ILE A 221 17.86 -1.44 -7.63
CA ILE A 221 18.99 -2.30 -7.29
C ILE A 221 19.69 -2.68 -8.59
N VAL A 222 21.00 -2.48 -8.67
CA VAL A 222 21.79 -2.90 -9.85
C VAL A 222 21.64 -4.40 -10.05
N ARG A 223 21.21 -4.81 -11.23
CA ARG A 223 21.09 -6.24 -11.58
C ARG A 223 22.47 -6.87 -11.59
N LYS A 224 22.68 -7.85 -10.74
CA LYS A 224 23.87 -8.70 -10.83
C LYS A 224 23.79 -9.45 -12.16
N ASN A 225 24.66 -9.09 -13.12
CA ASN A 225 24.82 -9.90 -14.33
C ASN A 225 25.08 -11.34 -13.88
N ARG A 226 24.13 -12.23 -14.15
CA ARG A 226 24.41 -13.66 -14.13
C ARG A 226 25.30 -13.94 -15.35
N GLN A 227 26.59 -13.56 -15.25
CA GLN A 227 27.59 -14.06 -16.18
C GLN A 227 27.77 -15.55 -15.88
N ASN A 228 27.32 -16.33 -16.81
CA ASN A 228 27.75 -17.68 -17.19
C ASN A 228 28.00 -18.67 -16.03
N ARG A 229 27.05 -19.56 -15.86
CA ARG A 229 27.39 -20.98 -15.63
C ARG A 229 26.89 -21.82 -16.79
#